data_61d5c943f47d720c634cfadf84939784
#
_entry.id   61d5c943f47d720c634cfadf84939784
#
_cell.length_a   1.000
_cell.length_b   1.000
_cell.length_c   1.000
_cell.angle_alpha   90.00
_cell.angle_beta   90.00
_cell.angle_gamma   90.00
#
_symmetry.space_group_name_H-M   'P 1'
#
loop_
_entity.id
_entity.type
_entity.pdbx_description
1 polymer ?
#
loop_
_entity_poly.entity_id
_entity_poly.type
_entity_poly.pdbx_seq_one_letter_code
_entity_poly.pdbx_strand_id
1 'polypeptide(L)'
;MKRRKLFALLMTAAMAVSSMSMAVNVFAEEDTTEEAAESEEPAEGEPTAVTTVGPDDGTKYEMWSFVDLHNEFYGKMVEKWNEENPDKQIQITFSTYPYSDMHNKLMMSLQAGSGAPDLCDI
;
A
#
# COMPACT_ATOMS: atom_id res chain seq x y z
N MET A 1 17.66 37.47 -24.21
CA MET A 1 19.10 37.24 -24.01
C MET A 1 19.29 35.97 -23.21
N LYS A 2 19.67 34.85 -23.87
CA LYS A 2 20.95 34.12 -23.77
C LYS A 2 21.23 33.66 -22.32
N ARG A 3 21.38 32.34 -21.97
CA ARG A 3 22.17 31.21 -22.49
C ARG A 3 21.75 29.94 -21.72
N ARG A 4 21.30 28.87 -22.26
CA ARG A 4 22.03 27.64 -22.65
C ARG A 4 23.24 27.30 -21.77
N LYS A 5 23.18 26.16 -21.04
CA LYS A 5 24.25 25.18 -20.98
C LYS A 5 23.71 23.81 -20.56
N LEU A 6 23.75 22.94 -21.53
CA LEU A 6 23.88 21.52 -21.56
C LEU A 6 25.09 21.06 -20.72
N PHE A 7 24.96 20.02 -19.90
CA PHE A 7 26.05 19.10 -19.62
C PHE A 7 25.50 17.67 -19.59
N ALA A 8 25.78 16.99 -20.67
CA ALA A 8 25.81 15.54 -20.74
C ALA A 8 27.15 15.08 -20.16
N LEU A 9 27.15 14.08 -19.30
CA LEU A 9 28.33 13.28 -19.08
C LEU A 9 27.95 11.82 -18.94
N LEU A 10 28.24 11.10 -19.96
CA LEU A 10 28.27 9.67 -20.14
C LEU A 10 29.48 9.11 -19.36
N MET A 11 29.29 8.09 -18.53
CA MET A 11 30.36 7.19 -18.17
C MET A 11 29.87 5.75 -18.08
N THR A 12 30.14 5.05 -19.13
CA THR A 12 30.25 3.60 -19.24
C THR A 12 31.47 3.11 -18.48
N ALA A 13 31.31 2.10 -17.65
CA ALA A 13 32.40 1.21 -17.28
C ALA A 13 31.86 -0.22 -17.18
N ALA A 14 32.10 -0.95 -18.24
CA ALA A 14 32.02 -2.39 -18.26
C ALA A 14 33.25 -2.96 -17.55
N MET A 15 33.06 -3.90 -16.64
CA MET A 15 34.09 -4.85 -16.25
C MET A 15 33.53 -6.26 -16.24
N ALA A 16 33.86 -6.97 -17.26
CA ALA A 16 33.83 -8.42 -17.34
C ALA A 16 35.08 -8.99 -16.69
N VAL A 17 34.95 -9.94 -15.81
CA VAL A 17 35.96 -10.94 -15.47
C VAL A 17 35.20 -12.20 -15.16
N SER A 18 35.07 -13.11 -16.12
CA SER A 18 35.92 -14.25 -16.40
C SER A 18 35.96 -15.31 -15.30
N SER A 19 35.15 -16.31 -15.52
CA SER A 19 35.32 -17.76 -15.38
C SER A 19 36.44 -18.29 -14.47
N MET A 20 36.08 -19.17 -13.58
CA MET A 20 36.81 -20.42 -13.43
C MET A 20 35.91 -21.56 -12.93
N SER A 21 35.76 -22.51 -13.81
CA SER A 21 35.21 -23.82 -13.68
C SER A 21 36.06 -24.67 -12.73
N MET A 22 35.43 -25.38 -11.79
CA MET A 22 35.86 -26.72 -11.42
C MET A 22 34.68 -27.52 -10.95
N ALA A 23 34.40 -28.52 -11.72
CA ALA A 23 33.53 -29.67 -11.38
C ALA A 23 34.22 -30.55 -10.35
N VAL A 24 33.46 -31.16 -9.46
CA VAL A 24 33.54 -32.58 -9.09
C VAL A 24 32.33 -32.97 -8.24
N ASN A 25 31.52 -33.86 -8.81
CA ASN A 25 30.85 -35.06 -8.30
C ASN A 25 29.91 -34.98 -7.08
N VAL A 26 28.66 -35.18 -7.43
CA VAL A 26 27.87 -36.44 -7.25
C VAL A 26 27.80 -36.99 -5.82
N PHE A 27 26.66 -36.81 -5.18
CA PHE A 27 25.85 -37.91 -4.69
C PHE A 27 24.41 -37.44 -4.43
N ALA A 28 23.51 -38.33 -4.74
CA ALA A 28 22.09 -38.29 -4.92
C ALA A 28 21.26 -37.95 -3.67
N GLU A 29 20.02 -37.52 -3.98
CA GLU A 29 18.77 -37.71 -3.28
C GLU A 29 18.60 -37.08 -1.90
N GLU A 30 17.84 -36.00 -1.82
CA GLU A 30 16.44 -36.03 -1.40
C GLU A 30 15.79 -34.68 -1.64
N ASP A 31 14.66 -34.76 -2.27
CA ASP A 31 13.62 -33.81 -2.51
C ASP A 31 13.31 -32.96 -1.27
N THR A 32 13.68 -31.68 -1.29
CA THR A 32 13.02 -30.63 -0.51
C THR A 32 13.02 -29.38 -1.37
N THR A 33 11.90 -29.18 -2.00
CA THR A 33 11.53 -27.93 -2.63
C THR A 33 11.44 -26.86 -1.56
N GLU A 34 12.55 -26.24 -1.21
CA GLU A 34 12.51 -24.89 -0.62
C GLU A 34 12.24 -23.93 -1.76
N GLU A 35 10.97 -23.68 -1.95
CA GLU A 35 10.47 -22.53 -2.67
C GLU A 35 11.03 -21.31 -1.94
N ALA A 36 12.07 -20.71 -2.54
CA ALA A 36 12.58 -19.43 -2.12
C ALA A 36 11.40 -18.46 -2.16
N ALA A 37 10.90 -18.10 -1.00
CA ALA A 37 10.00 -16.96 -0.85
C ALA A 37 10.77 -15.75 -1.35
N GLU A 38 10.54 -15.40 -2.60
CA GLU A 38 10.86 -14.11 -3.17
C GLU A 38 10.12 -13.11 -2.28
N SER A 39 10.86 -12.40 -1.46
CA SER A 39 10.32 -11.28 -0.70
C SER A 39 10.00 -10.20 -1.72
N GLU A 40 8.83 -10.30 -2.32
CA GLU A 40 8.23 -9.17 -3.00
C GLU A 40 8.09 -8.09 -1.94
N GLU A 41 8.79 -6.97 -2.12
CA GLU A 41 8.45 -5.73 -1.43
C GLU A 41 6.95 -5.54 -1.62
N PRO A 42 6.16 -5.38 -0.55
CA PRO A 42 4.73 -5.17 -0.71
C PRO A 42 4.59 -3.90 -1.53
N ALA A 43 4.17 -4.06 -2.78
CA ALA A 43 3.67 -2.95 -3.55
C ALA A 43 2.62 -2.27 -2.66
N GLU A 44 2.73 -0.96 -2.47
CA GLU A 44 1.70 -0.20 -1.76
C GLU A 44 0.41 -0.44 -2.53
N GLY A 45 -0.40 -1.39 -2.06
CA GLY A 45 -1.64 -1.75 -2.71
C GLY A 45 -2.52 -0.52 -2.78
N GLU A 46 -2.91 -0.14 -3.99
CA GLU A 46 -3.91 0.90 -4.17
C GLU A 46 -5.27 0.35 -3.72
N PRO A 47 -6.17 1.20 -3.20
CA PRO A 47 -7.50 0.76 -2.84
C PRO A 47 -8.25 0.27 -4.09
N THR A 48 -8.98 -0.82 -3.95
CA THR A 48 -9.84 -1.36 -5.02
C THR A 48 -11.10 -0.54 -5.21
N ALA A 49 -11.53 0.16 -4.15
CA ALA A 49 -12.65 1.10 -4.19
C ALA A 49 -12.43 2.23 -3.18
N VAL A 50 -12.92 3.41 -3.52
CA VAL A 50 -12.94 4.57 -2.62
C VAL A 50 -14.33 5.20 -2.67
N THR A 51 -14.95 5.38 -1.51
CA THR A 51 -16.27 6.01 -1.38
C THR A 51 -16.22 7.05 -0.26
N THR A 52 -16.77 8.23 -0.52
CA THR A 52 -16.87 9.29 0.50
C THR A 52 -18.33 9.54 0.86
N VAL A 53 -18.63 9.56 2.14
CA VAL A 53 -19.97 9.79 2.69
C VAL A 53 -19.92 10.95 3.68
N GLY A 54 -20.87 11.84 3.58
CA GLY A 54 -21.01 13.04 4.40
C GLY A 54 -20.72 14.34 3.64
N PRO A 55 -21.07 15.49 4.21
CA PRO A 55 -20.92 16.79 3.57
C PRO A 55 -19.45 17.24 3.52
N ASP A 56 -19.11 18.06 2.51
CA ASP A 56 -17.73 18.52 2.28
C ASP A 56 -17.17 19.42 3.37
N ASP A 57 -18.03 20.05 4.15
CA ASP A 57 -17.70 20.91 5.28
C ASP A 57 -17.68 20.16 6.64
N GLY A 58 -18.02 18.87 6.65
CA GLY A 58 -17.92 18.02 7.83
C GLY A 58 -16.48 17.77 8.27
N THR A 59 -16.30 17.36 9.51
CA THR A 59 -14.99 16.89 10.00
C THR A 59 -14.57 15.64 9.23
N LYS A 60 -13.38 15.69 8.61
CA LYS A 60 -12.92 14.63 7.70
C LYS A 60 -12.18 13.54 8.43
N TYR A 61 -12.54 12.31 8.10
CA TYR A 61 -11.88 11.08 8.57
C TYR A 61 -11.60 10.15 7.41
N GLU A 62 -10.56 9.35 7.54
CA GLU A 62 -10.21 8.26 6.64
C GLU A 62 -10.43 6.92 7.32
N MET A 63 -11.09 6.00 6.62
CA MET A 63 -11.30 4.64 7.09
C MET A 63 -10.79 3.63 6.07
N TRP A 64 -9.99 2.69 6.51
CA TRP A 64 -9.58 1.54 5.71
C TRP A 64 -10.38 0.31 6.07
N SER A 65 -10.79 -0.43 5.06
CA SER A 65 -11.49 -1.70 5.20
C SER A 65 -11.07 -2.69 4.11
N PHE A 66 -11.54 -3.92 4.23
CA PHE A 66 -11.34 -4.97 3.23
C PHE A 66 -12.67 -5.59 2.75
N VAL A 67 -13.81 -5.01 3.17
CA VAL A 67 -15.15 -5.48 2.79
C VAL A 67 -16.05 -4.30 2.45
N ASP A 68 -16.48 -4.23 1.19
CA ASP A 68 -17.37 -3.14 0.72
C ASP A 68 -18.70 -3.09 1.46
N LEU A 69 -19.26 -4.24 1.83
CA LEU A 69 -20.51 -4.31 2.58
C LEU A 69 -20.42 -3.62 3.95
N HIS A 70 -19.25 -3.68 4.59
CA HIS A 70 -19.01 -2.97 5.84
C HIS A 70 -19.01 -1.45 5.60
N ASN A 71 -18.41 -0.99 4.51
CA ASN A 71 -18.41 0.43 4.14
C ASN A 71 -19.82 0.96 3.86
N GLU A 72 -20.68 0.15 3.21
CA GLU A 72 -22.09 0.52 3.01
C GLU A 72 -22.82 0.67 4.35
N PHE A 73 -22.58 -0.23 5.29
CA PHE A 73 -23.17 -0.14 6.63
C PHE A 73 -22.69 1.10 7.38
N TYR A 74 -21.39 1.33 7.43
CA TYR A 74 -20.80 2.49 8.09
C TYR A 74 -21.23 3.79 7.41
N GLY A 75 -21.34 3.81 6.09
CA GLY A 75 -21.84 4.97 5.34
C GLY A 75 -23.24 5.38 5.79
N LYS A 76 -24.15 4.42 5.94
CA LYS A 76 -25.50 4.68 6.47
C LYS A 76 -25.48 5.22 7.91
N MET A 77 -24.52 4.77 8.72
CA MET A 77 -24.35 5.29 10.09
C MET A 77 -23.83 6.73 10.07
N VAL A 78 -22.94 7.09 9.12
CA VAL A 78 -22.49 8.47 8.92
C VAL A 78 -23.64 9.39 8.52
N GLU A 79 -24.48 8.95 7.57
CA GLU A 79 -25.69 9.69 7.17
C GLU A 79 -26.60 9.95 8.36
N LYS A 80 -26.90 8.90 9.11
CA LYS A 80 -27.75 9.00 10.31
C LYS A 80 -27.13 9.92 11.37
N TRP A 81 -25.83 9.80 11.63
CA TRP A 81 -25.14 10.70 12.55
C TRP A 81 -25.31 12.16 12.14
N ASN A 82 -25.10 12.45 10.86
CA ASN A 82 -25.18 13.81 10.31
C ASN A 82 -26.60 14.38 10.37
N GLU A 83 -27.64 13.54 10.20
CA GLU A 83 -29.02 13.95 10.36
C GLU A 83 -29.34 14.30 11.83
N GLU A 84 -28.84 13.53 12.78
CA GLU A 84 -29.06 13.72 14.21
C GLU A 84 -28.17 14.82 14.81
N ASN A 85 -27.06 15.15 14.17
CA ASN A 85 -26.03 16.08 14.66
C ASN A 85 -25.65 17.15 13.61
N PRO A 86 -26.56 18.04 13.24
CA PRO A 86 -26.30 19.02 12.18
C PRO A 86 -25.17 19.99 12.51
N ASP A 87 -24.85 20.23 13.80
CA ASP A 87 -23.77 21.10 14.25
C ASP A 87 -22.41 20.36 14.37
N LYS A 88 -22.38 19.04 14.16
CA LYS A 88 -21.20 18.17 14.32
C LYS A 88 -21.11 17.15 13.20
N GLN A 89 -21.30 17.61 11.99
CA GLN A 89 -21.28 16.75 10.83
C GLN A 89 -19.87 16.19 10.58
N ILE A 90 -19.83 14.95 10.09
CA ILE A 90 -18.61 14.24 9.73
C ILE A 90 -18.65 13.80 8.27
N GLN A 91 -17.48 13.71 7.66
CA GLN A 91 -17.28 13.11 6.35
C GLN A 91 -16.27 11.98 6.48
N ILE A 92 -16.60 10.79 6.03
CA ILE A 92 -15.66 9.65 6.03
C ILE A 92 -15.37 9.22 4.60
N THR A 93 -14.09 9.13 4.29
CA THR A 93 -13.60 8.49 3.06
C THR A 93 -13.23 7.05 3.39
N PHE A 94 -13.97 6.12 2.81
CA PHE A 94 -13.75 4.68 2.92
C PHE A 94 -12.85 4.22 1.79
N SER A 95 -11.74 3.59 2.10
CA SER A 95 -10.83 2.97 1.14
C SER A 95 -10.83 1.46 1.36
N THR A 96 -11.27 0.70 0.36
CA THR A 96 -11.28 -0.77 0.40
C THR A 96 -9.99 -1.31 -0.20
N TYR A 97 -9.34 -2.20 0.50
CA TYR A 97 -8.12 -2.89 0.06
C TYR A 97 -8.33 -4.41 0.10
N PRO A 98 -7.57 -5.21 -0.66
CA PRO A 98 -7.45 -6.63 -0.37
C PRO A 98 -7.01 -6.86 1.08
N TYR A 99 -7.49 -7.92 1.70
CA TYR A 99 -7.27 -8.17 3.14
C TYR A 99 -5.80 -8.10 3.55
N SER A 100 -4.93 -8.82 2.85
CA SER A 100 -3.48 -8.84 3.14
C SER A 100 -2.81 -7.49 2.95
N ASP A 101 -3.19 -6.77 1.89
CA ASP A 101 -2.59 -5.48 1.54
C ASP A 101 -2.95 -4.41 2.57
N MET A 102 -4.23 -4.39 3.01
CA MET A 102 -4.67 -3.49 4.07
C MET A 102 -3.88 -3.70 5.36
N HIS A 103 -3.74 -4.96 5.80
CA HIS A 103 -3.04 -5.28 7.05
C HIS A 103 -1.54 -4.95 6.96
N ASN A 104 -0.90 -5.26 5.85
CA ASN A 104 0.49 -4.92 5.62
C ASN A 104 0.71 -3.40 5.59
N LYS A 105 -0.13 -2.68 4.84
CA LYS A 105 -0.10 -1.21 4.76
C LYS A 105 -0.31 -0.57 6.13
N LEU A 106 -1.28 -1.05 6.90
CA LEU A 106 -1.54 -0.57 8.25
C LEU A 106 -0.32 -0.80 9.16
N MET A 107 0.25 -2.01 9.14
CA MET A 107 1.43 -2.33 9.94
C MET A 107 2.61 -1.42 9.60
N MET A 108 2.88 -1.20 8.31
CA MET A 108 3.95 -0.31 7.85
C MET A 108 3.71 1.14 8.26
N SER A 109 2.48 1.64 8.14
CA SER A 109 2.11 3.01 8.54
C SER A 109 2.27 3.21 10.05
N LEU A 110 1.86 2.24 10.86
CA LEU A 110 2.03 2.28 12.32
C LEU A 110 3.52 2.25 12.72
N GLN A 111 4.35 1.44 12.05
CA GLN A 111 5.79 1.38 12.28
C GLN A 111 6.49 2.69 11.88
N ALA A 112 6.05 3.30 10.79
CA ALA A 112 6.57 4.58 10.33
C ALA A 112 6.07 5.78 11.17
N GLY A 113 5.02 5.60 11.96
CA GLY A 113 4.39 6.66 12.75
C GLY A 113 3.64 7.68 11.90
N SER A 114 3.30 7.35 10.66
CA SER A 114 2.58 8.23 9.73
C SER A 114 1.86 7.43 8.65
N GLY A 115 0.81 8.03 8.07
CA GLY A 115 0.07 7.44 6.95
C GLY A 115 -0.95 6.38 7.34
N ALA A 116 -1.18 6.15 8.64
CA ALA A 116 -2.30 5.32 9.09
C ALA A 116 -3.63 6.09 8.98
N PRO A 117 -4.76 5.39 8.73
CA PRO A 117 -6.08 6.02 8.71
C PRO A 117 -6.53 6.37 10.12
N ASP A 118 -7.59 7.18 10.23
CA ASP A 118 -8.24 7.49 11.52
C ASP A 118 -8.99 6.28 12.08
N LEU A 119 -9.56 5.46 11.19
CA LEU A 119 -10.34 4.27 11.50
C LEU A 119 -9.89 3.10 10.63
N CYS A 120 -9.96 1.90 11.18
CA CYS A 120 -9.61 0.68 10.46
C CYS A 120 -10.52 -0.47 10.87
N ASP A 121 -11.01 -1.21 9.90
CA ASP A 121 -11.77 -2.45 10.08
C ASP A 121 -10.77 -3.62 10.08
N ILE A 122 -10.61 -4.32 11.21
CA ILE A 122 -9.60 -5.38 11.42
C ILE A 122 -10.24 -6.69 11.87
#